data_5c985abaeecf33cd2fb49900139f7d10
#
_entry.id   5c985abaeecf33cd2fb49900139f7d10
#
_cell.length_a   1.000
_cell.length_b   1.000
_cell.length_c   1.000
_cell.angle_alpha   90.00
_cell.angle_beta   90.00
_cell.angle_gamma   90.00
#
_symmetry.space_group_name_H-M   'P 1'
#
loop_
_entity.id
_entity.type
_entity.pdbx_description
1 polymer ?
#
loop_
_entity_poly.entity_id
_entity_poly.type
_entity_poly.pdbx_seq_one_letter_code
_entity_poly.pdbx_strand_id
1 'polypeptide(L)'
;MPRKGHIAKRDVLVDPMYNSKLVTRLINKIMIDGKRGVAQTILYNAFEIVEVKTGKQPMEVFEQALENVMPQLELKVRRVGGANYQVPVEVSDERRLTLGLRWIVNYARLRNEKTMEQRLAAEIIDASNGTGASVKKREDTHKMAEANKAFAHYR
;
A
#
# COMPACT_ATOMS: atom_id res chain seq x y z
N MET A 1 -20.61 -7.25 -17.65
CA MET A 1 -19.34 -7.74 -17.06
C MET A 1 -18.97 -9.07 -17.69
N PRO A 2 -17.73 -9.28 -18.13
CA PRO A 2 -17.31 -10.57 -18.68
C PRO A 2 -17.34 -11.63 -17.58
N ARG A 3 -18.07 -12.71 -17.81
CA ARG A 3 -18.13 -13.86 -16.87
C ARG A 3 -17.01 -14.87 -17.10
N LYS A 4 -16.47 -14.91 -18.32
CA LYS A 4 -15.37 -15.81 -18.74
C LYS A 4 -14.43 -15.01 -19.62
N GLY A 5 -13.14 -15.28 -19.50
CA GLY A 5 -12.08 -14.66 -20.30
C GLY A 5 -11.18 -13.71 -19.54
N HIS A 6 -10.03 -13.44 -20.12
CA HIS A 6 -9.01 -12.56 -19.58
C HIS A 6 -9.41 -11.10 -19.83
N ILE A 7 -9.47 -10.30 -18.76
CA ILE A 7 -9.67 -8.85 -18.87
C ILE A 7 -8.29 -8.21 -19.00
N ALA A 8 -8.04 -7.52 -20.11
CA ALA A 8 -6.80 -6.77 -20.29
C ALA A 8 -6.65 -5.70 -19.21
N LYS A 9 -5.50 -5.71 -18.53
CA LYS A 9 -5.19 -4.69 -17.54
C LYS A 9 -4.88 -3.38 -18.25
N ARG A 10 -5.51 -2.30 -17.80
CA ARG A 10 -5.18 -0.96 -18.30
C ARG A 10 -3.86 -0.51 -17.68
N ASP A 11 -2.93 -0.08 -18.53
CA ASP A 11 -1.69 0.53 -18.05
C ASP A 11 -1.95 1.93 -17.50
N VAL A 12 -1.10 2.35 -16.57
CA VAL A 12 -1.21 3.62 -15.89
C VAL A 12 -0.22 4.59 -16.53
N LEU A 13 -0.69 5.79 -16.86
CA LEU A 13 0.19 6.84 -17.38
C LEU A 13 1.23 7.24 -16.32
N VAL A 14 2.39 7.60 -16.79
CA VAL A 14 3.50 8.08 -15.94
C VAL A 14 3.16 9.45 -15.37
N ASP A 15 3.57 9.70 -14.13
CA ASP A 15 3.40 11.02 -13.50
C ASP A 15 4.36 12.03 -14.13
N PRO A 16 3.91 13.25 -14.49
CA PRO A 16 4.76 14.24 -15.18
C PRO A 16 5.87 14.82 -14.31
N MET A 17 5.69 14.92 -12.98
CA MET A 17 6.69 15.50 -12.07
C MET A 17 7.81 14.52 -11.74
N TYR A 18 7.44 13.29 -11.37
CA TYR A 18 8.40 12.27 -10.90
C TYR A 18 8.71 11.20 -11.94
N ASN A 19 8.13 11.27 -13.14
CA ASN A 19 8.29 10.31 -14.23
C ASN A 19 8.12 8.85 -13.78
N SER A 20 7.16 8.58 -12.87
CA SER A 20 6.96 7.29 -12.22
C SER A 20 5.50 6.82 -12.28
N LYS A 21 5.30 5.57 -12.73
CA LYS A 21 3.99 4.89 -12.67
C LYS A 21 3.57 4.62 -11.23
N LEU A 22 4.54 4.46 -10.33
CA LEU A 22 4.30 4.21 -8.91
C LEU A 22 3.63 5.41 -8.24
N VAL A 23 4.10 6.61 -8.55
CA VAL A 23 3.50 7.87 -8.08
C VAL A 23 2.06 8.01 -8.57
N THR A 24 1.79 7.74 -9.84
CA THR A 24 0.41 7.76 -10.35
C THR A 24 -0.49 6.74 -9.66
N ARG A 25 0.00 5.54 -9.36
CA ARG A 25 -0.74 4.54 -8.60
C ARG A 25 -1.05 5.02 -7.18
N LEU A 26 -0.13 5.72 -6.52
CA LEU A 26 -0.34 6.32 -5.21
C LEU A 26 -1.39 7.44 -5.28
N ILE A 27 -1.32 8.35 -6.26
CA ILE A 27 -2.34 9.39 -6.49
C ILE A 27 -3.72 8.77 -6.62
N ASN A 28 -3.85 7.69 -7.41
CA ASN A 28 -5.11 6.98 -7.59
C ASN A 28 -5.64 6.34 -6.29
N LYS A 29 -4.77 6.05 -5.32
CA LYS A 29 -5.17 5.55 -3.99
C LYS A 29 -5.57 6.65 -3.02
N ILE A 30 -4.95 7.83 -3.14
CA ILE A 30 -5.30 9.02 -2.35
C ILE A 30 -6.63 9.60 -2.84
N MET A 31 -6.88 9.54 -4.14
CA MET A 31 -8.04 10.15 -4.80
C MET A 31 -9.38 9.68 -4.22
N ILE A 32 -10.28 10.62 -3.94
CA ILE A 32 -11.66 10.41 -3.53
C ILE A 32 -12.56 11.15 -4.55
N ASP A 33 -13.69 10.57 -4.90
CA ASP A 33 -14.72 11.16 -5.79
C ASP A 33 -14.19 11.61 -7.17
N GLY A 34 -13.12 10.98 -7.65
CA GLY A 34 -12.50 11.34 -8.92
C GLY A 34 -11.69 12.66 -8.92
N LYS A 35 -11.50 13.30 -7.77
CA LYS A 35 -10.77 14.57 -7.62
C LYS A 35 -9.26 14.37 -7.73
N ARG A 36 -8.77 14.06 -8.94
CA ARG A 36 -7.37 13.73 -9.19
C ARG A 36 -6.44 14.91 -8.92
N GLY A 37 -6.78 16.14 -9.34
CA GLY A 37 -5.94 17.31 -9.12
C GLY A 37 -5.64 17.57 -7.64
N VAL A 38 -6.67 17.44 -6.78
CA VAL A 38 -6.51 17.56 -5.32
C VAL A 38 -5.57 16.47 -4.79
N ALA A 39 -5.71 15.22 -5.24
CA ALA A 39 -4.85 14.12 -4.81
C ALA A 39 -3.39 14.32 -5.26
N GLN A 40 -3.16 14.88 -6.45
CA GLN A 40 -1.82 15.24 -6.93
C GLN A 40 -1.18 16.32 -6.05
N THR A 41 -1.89 17.40 -5.77
CA THR A 41 -1.40 18.47 -4.89
C THR A 41 -1.04 17.94 -3.51
N ILE A 42 -1.91 17.11 -2.91
CA ILE A 42 -1.64 16.49 -1.61
C ILE A 42 -0.33 15.66 -1.65
N LEU A 43 -0.13 14.86 -2.69
CA LEU A 43 1.06 14.03 -2.78
C LEU A 43 2.34 14.86 -3.00
N TYR A 44 2.30 15.86 -3.88
CA TYR A 44 3.46 16.70 -4.16
C TYR A 44 3.89 17.48 -2.91
N ASN A 45 2.94 18.10 -2.23
CA ASN A 45 3.22 18.79 -0.96
C ASN A 45 3.72 17.82 0.13
N ALA A 46 3.19 16.59 0.18
CA ALA A 46 3.70 15.58 1.10
C ALA A 46 5.16 15.21 0.78
N PHE A 47 5.53 15.10 -0.48
CA PHE A 47 6.90 14.80 -0.90
C PHE A 47 7.86 15.97 -0.57
N GLU A 48 7.44 17.21 -0.73
CA GLU A 48 8.21 18.38 -0.27
C GLU A 48 8.47 18.34 1.24
N ILE A 49 7.44 17.99 2.03
CA ILE A 49 7.59 17.84 3.49
C ILE A 49 8.58 16.69 3.82
N VAL A 50 8.54 15.59 3.09
CA VAL A 50 9.48 14.47 3.26
C VAL A 50 10.90 14.92 2.99
N GLU A 51 11.13 15.64 1.89
CA GLU A 51 12.45 16.17 1.49
C GLU A 51 13.01 17.13 2.56
N VAL A 52 12.19 18.08 3.01
CA VAL A 52 12.59 19.05 4.06
C VAL A 52 12.93 18.35 5.39
N LYS A 53 12.17 17.31 5.77
CA LYS A 53 12.39 16.63 7.05
C LYS A 53 13.53 15.62 7.03
N THR A 54 13.74 14.93 5.90
CA THR A 54 14.72 13.84 5.80
C THR A 54 16.03 14.27 5.14
N GLY A 55 16.03 15.35 4.35
CA GLY A 55 17.16 15.78 3.52
C GLY A 55 17.50 14.80 2.39
N LYS A 56 16.61 13.84 2.10
CA LYS A 56 16.77 12.82 1.05
C LYS A 56 15.78 13.04 -0.08
N GLN A 57 16.04 12.44 -1.23
CA GLN A 57 15.08 12.47 -2.33
C GLN A 57 13.77 11.76 -1.90
N PRO A 58 12.59 12.40 -2.10
CA PRO A 58 11.31 11.88 -1.63
C PRO A 58 10.96 10.53 -2.27
N MET A 59 11.39 10.30 -3.50
CA MET A 59 11.18 9.02 -4.19
C MET A 59 11.90 7.86 -3.53
N GLU A 60 13.17 8.06 -3.13
CA GLU A 60 13.95 7.04 -2.43
C GLU A 60 13.32 6.67 -1.09
N VAL A 61 12.90 7.70 -0.32
CA VAL A 61 12.24 7.49 0.97
C VAL A 61 10.91 6.75 0.79
N PHE A 62 10.16 7.09 -0.26
CA PHE A 62 8.89 6.45 -0.56
C PHE A 62 9.07 5.00 -1.03
N GLU A 63 10.03 4.70 -1.89
CA GLU A 63 10.32 3.34 -2.34
C GLU A 63 10.76 2.46 -1.17
N GLN A 64 11.63 2.96 -0.31
CA GLN A 64 12.03 2.29 0.92
C GLN A 64 10.84 2.04 1.86
N ALA A 65 9.98 3.04 2.06
CA ALA A 65 8.76 2.90 2.85
C ALA A 65 7.83 1.82 2.29
N LEU A 66 7.65 1.82 0.98
CA LEU A 66 6.80 0.85 0.30
C LEU A 66 7.35 -0.57 0.43
N GLU A 67 8.65 -0.76 0.27
CA GLU A 67 9.31 -2.05 0.45
C GLU A 67 9.11 -2.59 1.87
N ASN A 68 9.23 -1.72 2.87
CA ASN A 68 8.99 -2.06 4.28
C ASN A 68 7.52 -2.40 4.59
N VAL A 69 6.55 -1.93 3.80
CA VAL A 69 5.11 -2.15 4.02
C VAL A 69 4.56 -3.30 3.20
N MET A 70 5.16 -3.63 2.06
CA MET A 70 4.67 -4.69 1.16
C MET A 70 4.69 -6.07 1.85
N PRO A 71 3.52 -6.79 1.92
CA PRO A 71 3.46 -8.12 2.52
C PRO A 71 3.92 -9.21 1.55
N GLN A 72 4.52 -10.28 2.06
CA GLN A 72 4.85 -11.49 1.31
C GLN A 72 3.69 -12.51 1.34
N LEU A 73 2.93 -12.51 2.43
CA LEU A 73 1.82 -13.44 2.65
C LEU A 73 0.52 -12.67 2.90
N GLU A 74 -0.59 -13.23 2.41
CA GLU A 74 -1.94 -12.80 2.78
C GLU A 74 -2.77 -14.02 3.20
N LEU A 75 -3.84 -13.80 3.97
CA LEU A 75 -4.79 -14.82 4.34
C LEU A 75 -5.97 -14.80 3.39
N LYS A 76 -6.28 -15.95 2.79
CA LYS A 76 -7.50 -16.16 1.99
C LYS A 76 -8.44 -17.13 2.70
N VAL A 77 -9.69 -16.74 2.77
CA VAL A 77 -10.72 -17.65 3.33
C VAL A 77 -11.05 -18.74 2.31
N ARG A 78 -10.94 -19.99 2.74
CA ARG A 78 -11.37 -21.17 2.00
C ARG A 78 -12.44 -21.90 2.80
N ARG A 79 -13.50 -22.34 2.14
CA ARG A 79 -14.56 -23.14 2.75
C ARG A 79 -14.32 -24.61 2.42
N VAL A 80 -14.09 -25.39 3.48
CA VAL A 80 -13.84 -26.83 3.37
C VAL A 80 -14.76 -27.56 4.36
N GLY A 81 -15.58 -28.51 3.90
CA GLY A 81 -16.48 -29.29 4.76
C GLY A 81 -17.48 -28.45 5.58
N GLY A 82 -17.88 -27.26 5.06
CA GLY A 82 -18.80 -26.35 5.76
C GLY A 82 -18.13 -25.35 6.72
N ALA A 83 -16.86 -25.53 7.09
CA ALA A 83 -16.10 -24.60 7.91
C ALA A 83 -15.25 -23.64 7.05
N ASN A 84 -15.05 -22.42 7.54
CA ASN A 84 -14.19 -21.41 6.90
C ASN A 84 -12.80 -21.43 7.53
N TYR A 85 -11.79 -21.68 6.70
CA TYR A 85 -10.38 -21.67 7.12
C TYR A 85 -9.65 -20.46 6.51
N GLN A 86 -8.80 -19.82 7.30
CA GLN A 86 -7.89 -18.79 6.84
C GLN A 86 -6.59 -19.45 6.35
N VAL A 87 -6.41 -19.49 5.04
CA VAL A 87 -5.26 -20.14 4.41
C VAL A 87 -4.22 -19.11 4.03
N PRO A 88 -2.97 -19.23 4.50
CA PRO A 88 -1.88 -18.37 4.10
C PRO A 88 -1.47 -18.65 2.64
N VAL A 89 -1.40 -17.59 1.84
CA VAL A 89 -1.05 -17.66 0.42
C VAL A 89 -0.01 -16.60 0.10
N GLU A 90 0.98 -16.97 -0.71
CA GLU A 90 1.94 -16.01 -1.25
C GLU A 90 1.27 -14.97 -2.12
N VAL A 91 1.72 -13.73 -2.01
CA VAL A 91 1.15 -12.59 -2.71
C VAL A 91 1.97 -12.30 -3.96
N SER A 92 1.32 -12.20 -5.12
CA SER A 92 1.98 -11.77 -6.36
C SER A 92 2.48 -10.34 -6.25
N ASP A 93 3.55 -9.99 -6.98
CA ASP A 93 4.21 -8.67 -6.87
C ASP A 93 3.26 -7.50 -7.11
N GLU A 94 2.37 -7.63 -8.08
CA GLU A 94 1.36 -6.59 -8.36
C GLU A 94 0.36 -6.40 -7.21
N ARG A 95 -0.01 -7.50 -6.55
CA ARG A 95 -0.89 -7.49 -5.39
C ARG A 95 -0.16 -6.94 -4.17
N ARG A 96 1.12 -7.30 -3.96
CA ARG A 96 1.98 -6.75 -2.91
C ARG A 96 2.04 -5.24 -2.99
N LEU A 97 2.35 -4.72 -4.18
CA LEU A 97 2.37 -3.29 -4.46
C LEU A 97 1.02 -2.62 -4.14
N THR A 98 -0.08 -3.21 -4.59
CA THR A 98 -1.42 -2.69 -4.37
C THR A 98 -1.78 -2.65 -2.88
N LEU A 99 -1.40 -3.66 -2.11
CA LEU A 99 -1.62 -3.71 -0.66
C LEU A 99 -0.76 -2.69 0.07
N GLY A 100 0.53 -2.57 -0.26
CA GLY A 100 1.44 -1.60 0.32
C GLY A 100 0.93 -0.17 0.15
N LEU A 101 0.60 0.23 -1.07
CA LEU A 101 0.03 1.56 -1.36
C LEU A 101 -1.29 1.81 -0.60
N ARG A 102 -2.16 0.81 -0.54
CA ARG A 102 -3.43 0.92 0.19
C ARG A 102 -3.21 1.11 1.69
N TRP A 103 -2.29 0.36 2.29
CA TRP A 103 -2.03 0.45 3.72
C TRP A 103 -1.39 1.78 4.09
N ILE A 104 -0.40 2.27 3.34
CA ILE A 104 0.19 3.59 3.57
C ILE A 104 -0.90 4.67 3.58
N VAL A 105 -1.77 4.72 2.57
CA VAL A 105 -2.81 5.74 2.47
C VAL A 105 -3.86 5.60 3.58
N ASN A 106 -4.28 4.37 3.89
CA ASN A 106 -5.31 4.13 4.91
C ASN A 106 -4.79 4.52 6.30
N TYR A 107 -3.56 4.16 6.65
CA TYR A 107 -2.99 4.50 7.94
C TYR A 107 -2.57 5.96 8.02
N ALA A 108 -2.16 6.60 6.92
CA ALA A 108 -2.00 8.05 6.86
C ALA A 108 -3.31 8.77 7.22
N ARG A 109 -4.46 8.32 6.70
CA ARG A 109 -5.77 8.90 7.02
C ARG A 109 -6.16 8.82 8.50
N LEU A 110 -5.67 7.81 9.21
CA LEU A 110 -5.95 7.60 10.64
C LEU A 110 -5.03 8.38 11.58
N ARG A 111 -4.02 9.07 11.05
CA ARG A 111 -3.10 9.89 11.86
C ARG A 111 -3.77 11.17 12.36
N ASN A 112 -3.19 11.75 13.39
CA ASN A 112 -3.74 12.91 14.11
C ASN A 112 -3.26 14.27 13.57
N GLU A 113 -2.33 14.31 12.60
CA GLU A 113 -1.85 15.55 12.01
C GLU A 113 -3.00 16.31 11.33
N LYS A 114 -2.85 17.62 11.20
CA LYS A 114 -3.93 18.50 10.76
C LYS A 114 -4.34 18.28 9.30
N THR A 115 -3.38 18.20 8.38
CA THR A 115 -3.62 18.08 6.94
C THR A 115 -3.26 16.69 6.41
N MET A 116 -3.91 16.27 5.32
CA MET A 116 -3.60 14.97 4.70
C MET A 116 -2.15 14.89 4.17
N GLU A 117 -1.61 16.01 3.74
CA GLU A 117 -0.21 16.14 3.30
C GLU A 117 0.77 15.80 4.42
N GLN A 118 0.53 16.39 5.61
CA GLN A 118 1.34 16.12 6.80
C GLN A 118 1.21 14.67 7.27
N ARG A 119 -0.03 14.12 7.26
CA ARG A 119 -0.31 12.73 7.62
C ARG A 119 0.41 11.75 6.71
N LEU A 120 0.34 12.00 5.40
CA LEU A 120 0.97 11.14 4.39
C LEU A 120 2.50 11.22 4.50
N ALA A 121 3.08 12.42 4.62
CA ALA A 121 4.50 12.61 4.79
C ALA A 121 5.03 11.90 6.05
N ALA A 122 4.35 12.06 7.17
CA ALA A 122 4.73 11.43 8.42
C ALA A 122 4.66 9.89 8.34
N GLU A 123 3.60 9.32 7.72
CA GLU A 123 3.50 7.87 7.55
C GLU A 123 4.59 7.33 6.62
N ILE A 124 4.94 8.03 5.53
CA ILE A 124 6.03 7.64 4.63
C ILE A 124 7.37 7.63 5.37
N ILE A 125 7.67 8.67 6.16
CA ILE A 125 8.91 8.78 6.94
C ILE A 125 8.99 7.65 7.96
N ASP A 126 7.93 7.42 8.75
CA ASP A 126 7.89 6.35 9.74
C ASP A 126 8.06 4.98 9.08
N ALA A 127 7.35 4.74 7.98
CA ALA A 127 7.44 3.47 7.23
C ALA A 127 8.84 3.25 6.63
N SER A 128 9.52 4.30 6.16
CA SER A 128 10.89 4.18 5.66
C SER A 128 11.87 3.77 6.75
N ASN A 129 11.62 4.18 7.99
CA ASN A 129 12.39 3.78 9.17
C ASN A 129 11.97 2.41 9.74
N GLY A 130 11.06 1.68 9.09
CA GLY A 130 10.57 0.39 9.57
C GLY A 130 9.59 0.48 10.73
N THR A 131 9.01 1.65 10.97
CA THR A 131 8.04 1.92 12.04
C THR A 131 6.70 2.36 11.46
N GLY A 132 5.74 2.73 12.30
CA GLY A 132 4.45 3.21 11.85
C GLY A 132 3.37 2.13 11.73
N ALA A 133 2.13 2.59 11.56
CA ALA A 133 0.96 1.71 11.59
C ALA A 133 0.83 0.83 10.34
N SER A 134 1.32 1.29 9.20
CA SER A 134 1.35 0.50 7.95
C SER A 134 2.32 -0.68 8.03
N VAL A 135 3.51 -0.48 8.63
CA VAL A 135 4.48 -1.56 8.89
C VAL A 135 3.93 -2.55 9.90
N LYS A 136 3.33 -2.05 10.98
CA LYS A 136 2.66 -2.91 11.98
C LYS A 136 1.57 -3.78 11.33
N LYS A 137 0.80 -3.24 10.39
CA LYS A 137 -0.20 -4.01 9.64
C LYS A 137 0.42 -5.17 8.85
N ARG A 138 1.57 -4.95 8.22
CA ARG A 138 2.32 -6.03 7.55
C ARG A 138 2.70 -7.11 8.56
N GLU A 139 3.29 -6.71 9.69
CA GLU A 139 3.72 -7.64 10.73
C GLU A 139 2.55 -8.46 11.30
N ASP A 140 1.43 -7.80 11.61
CA ASP A 140 0.22 -8.47 12.10
C ASP A 140 -0.32 -9.48 11.07
N THR A 141 -0.28 -9.10 9.77
CA THR A 141 -0.68 -10.01 8.68
C THR A 141 0.23 -11.23 8.59
N HIS A 142 1.55 -11.03 8.72
CA HIS A 142 2.52 -12.13 8.71
C HIS A 142 2.39 -13.02 9.95
N LYS A 143 2.18 -12.44 11.14
CA LYS A 143 1.92 -13.21 12.39
C LYS A 143 0.66 -14.07 12.25
N MET A 144 -0.42 -13.51 11.70
CA MET A 144 -1.64 -14.27 11.43
C MET A 144 -1.41 -15.38 10.40
N ALA A 145 -0.62 -15.14 9.36
CA ALA A 145 -0.29 -16.14 8.36
C ALA A 145 0.54 -17.29 8.96
N GLU A 146 1.48 -16.98 9.85
CA GLU A 146 2.28 -17.97 10.56
C GLU A 146 1.42 -18.82 11.52
N ALA A 147 0.55 -18.18 12.29
CA ALA A 147 -0.40 -18.88 13.17
C ALA A 147 -1.32 -19.85 12.42
N ASN A 148 -1.69 -19.51 11.18
CA ASN A 148 -2.55 -20.35 10.32
C ASN A 148 -1.75 -21.26 9.37
N LYS A 149 -0.43 -21.40 9.55
CA LYS A 149 0.44 -22.21 8.68
C LYS A 149 -0.03 -23.67 8.55
N ALA A 150 -0.63 -24.23 9.60
CA ALA A 150 -1.18 -25.57 9.59
C ALA A 150 -2.25 -25.80 8.51
N PHE A 151 -2.94 -24.74 8.06
CA PHE A 151 -3.98 -24.80 7.03
C PHE A 151 -3.45 -24.57 5.60
N ALA A 152 -2.14 -24.42 5.41
CA ALA A 152 -1.54 -24.17 4.11
C ALA A 152 -1.83 -25.28 3.06
N HIS A 153 -2.12 -26.51 3.51
CA HIS A 153 -2.48 -27.62 2.64
C HIS A 153 -3.90 -27.51 2.00
N TYR A 154 -4.71 -26.54 2.43
CA TYR A 154 -6.01 -26.23 1.80
C TYR A 154 -5.90 -25.20 0.65
N ARG A 155 -4.68 -24.97 0.12
CA ARG A 155 -4.47 -24.06 -1.01
C ARG A 155 -5.34 -24.36 -2.23
#